data_42a5ceae7625c4e5b5afdeb8f3fcfbbe
#
_entry.id   42a5ceae7625c4e5b5afdeb8f3fcfbbe
#
_cell.length_a   1.000
_cell.length_b   1.000
_cell.length_c   1.000
_cell.angle_alpha   90.00
_cell.angle_beta   90.00
_cell.angle_gamma   90.00
#
_symmetry.space_group_name_H-M   'P 1'
#
loop_
_entity.id
_entity.type
_entity.pdbx_description
1 polymer ?
#
loop_
_entity_poly.entity_id
_entity_poly.type
_entity_poly.pdbx_seq_one_letter_code
_entity_poly.pdbx_strand_id
1 'polypeptide(L)'
;GRQIDQSVPTLAALPAIAERVRGRVPIILDSGIRGGADAAIALALGATVVAIARPYAYGLALAGQAGVHEVVRNHIAELEISMALAGHTSVGQLGPGSVRAV
;
A
#
# COMPACT_ATOMS: atom_id res chain seq x y z
N GLY A 1 11.03 11.18 -4.18
CA GLY A 1 12.01 10.90 -5.18
C GLY A 1 12.02 11.72 -6.46
N ARG A 2 11.11 12.72 -6.67
CA ARG A 2 11.17 13.54 -7.91
C ARG A 2 12.16 14.69 -7.82
N GLN A 3 12.50 15.13 -6.63
CA GLN A 3 13.45 16.23 -6.40
C GLN A 3 14.81 15.72 -5.93
N ILE A 4 14.83 14.59 -5.22
CA ILE A 4 16.05 13.99 -4.66
C ILE A 4 15.98 12.48 -4.91
N ASP A 5 16.83 11.97 -5.80
CA ASP A 5 16.85 10.54 -6.15
C ASP A 5 17.33 9.65 -5.00
N GLN A 6 18.17 10.16 -4.12
CA GLN A 6 18.71 9.44 -2.97
C GLN A 6 17.82 9.49 -1.71
N SER A 7 16.59 9.99 -1.82
CA SER A 7 15.67 10.00 -0.68
C SER A 7 15.31 8.58 -0.23
N VAL A 8 15.21 8.40 1.09
CA VAL A 8 14.79 7.10 1.65
C VAL A 8 13.38 6.75 1.14
N PRO A 9 13.17 5.55 0.60
CA PRO A 9 11.85 5.09 0.21
C PRO A 9 10.88 5.11 1.40
N THR A 10 9.65 5.55 1.19
CA THR A 10 8.65 5.66 2.27
C THR A 10 8.37 4.32 2.95
N LEU A 11 8.35 3.23 2.18
CA LEU A 11 8.18 1.88 2.72
C LEU A 11 9.33 1.46 3.64
N ALA A 12 10.56 1.86 3.34
CA ALA A 12 11.72 1.56 4.18
C ALA A 12 11.71 2.32 5.52
N ALA A 13 11.12 3.53 5.54
CA ALA A 13 10.98 4.33 6.74
C ALA A 13 9.79 3.90 7.62
N LEU A 14 8.79 3.22 7.03
CA LEU A 14 7.52 2.90 7.68
C LEU A 14 7.66 2.13 9.01
N PRO A 15 8.46 1.04 9.11
CA PRO A 15 8.55 0.27 10.35
C PRO A 15 9.03 1.10 11.54
N ALA A 16 10.05 1.93 11.36
CA ALA A 16 10.57 2.81 12.42
C ALA A 16 9.53 3.86 12.83
N ILE A 17 8.76 4.39 11.89
CA ILE A 17 7.67 5.33 12.16
C ILE A 17 6.54 4.62 12.92
N ALA A 18 6.14 3.44 12.50
CA ALA A 18 5.09 2.66 13.15
C ALA A 18 5.46 2.33 14.61
N GLU A 19 6.70 1.92 14.84
CA GLU A 19 7.23 1.69 16.19
C GLU A 19 7.19 2.96 17.06
N ARG A 20 7.53 4.11 16.50
CA ARG A 20 7.52 5.37 17.25
C ARG A 20 6.10 5.88 17.52
N VAL A 21 5.20 5.73 16.56
CA VAL A 21 3.80 6.17 16.66
C VAL A 21 3.00 5.29 17.62
N ARG A 22 3.21 3.97 17.61
CA ARG A 22 2.54 3.00 18.49
C ARG A 22 1.02 3.11 18.51
N GLY A 23 0.43 3.30 17.34
CA GLY A 23 -1.03 3.38 17.19
C GLY A 23 -1.68 4.66 17.73
N ARG A 24 -0.92 5.66 18.20
CA ARG A 24 -1.48 6.92 18.74
C ARG A 24 -2.18 7.78 17.70
N VAL A 25 -1.77 7.66 16.44
CA VAL A 25 -2.39 8.32 15.29
C VAL A 25 -2.35 7.38 14.10
N PRO A 26 -3.27 7.50 13.13
CA PRO A 26 -3.21 6.74 11.89
C PRO A 26 -1.99 7.14 11.06
N ILE A 27 -1.40 6.15 10.38
CA ILE A 27 -0.27 6.34 9.47
C ILE A 27 -0.78 6.15 8.04
N ILE A 28 -0.65 7.17 7.22
CA ILE A 28 -0.93 7.11 5.78
C ILE A 28 0.40 6.93 5.06
N LEU A 29 0.55 5.84 4.32
CA LEU A 29 1.70 5.64 3.45
C LEU A 29 1.37 6.07 2.03
N ASP A 30 2.10 7.05 1.53
CA ASP A 30 2.09 7.48 0.14
C ASP A 30 3.42 7.13 -0.53
N SER A 31 3.41 7.04 -1.84
CA SER A 31 4.53 6.67 -2.71
C SER A 31 4.83 5.17 -2.81
N GLY A 32 4.99 4.75 -4.04
CA GLY A 32 5.43 3.39 -4.37
C GLY A 32 4.32 2.36 -4.48
N ILE A 33 3.10 2.65 -4.04
CA ILE A 33 1.95 1.74 -4.16
C ILE A 33 1.50 1.69 -5.61
N ARG A 34 1.64 0.53 -6.25
CA ARG A 34 1.31 0.29 -7.66
C ARG A 34 0.24 -0.78 -7.85
N GLY A 35 0.00 -1.60 -6.83
CA GLY A 35 -0.98 -2.68 -6.83
C GLY A 35 -1.40 -3.06 -5.43
N GLY A 36 -2.33 -4.03 -5.34
CA GLY A 36 -2.85 -4.52 -4.07
C GLY A 36 -1.81 -5.26 -3.22
N ALA A 37 -0.84 -5.91 -3.85
CA ALA A 37 0.26 -6.57 -3.15
C ALA A 37 1.14 -5.55 -2.40
N ASP A 38 1.46 -4.40 -3.02
CA ASP A 38 2.19 -3.32 -2.33
C ASP A 38 1.39 -2.78 -1.14
N ALA A 39 0.07 -2.67 -1.32
CA ALA A 39 -0.84 -2.25 -0.24
C ALA A 39 -0.81 -3.26 0.93
N ALA A 40 -0.87 -4.57 0.65
CA ALA A 40 -0.78 -5.61 1.67
C ALA A 40 0.52 -5.51 2.47
N ILE A 41 1.65 -5.31 1.80
CA ILE A 41 2.97 -5.15 2.44
C ILE A 41 2.99 -3.90 3.33
N ALA A 42 2.51 -2.76 2.83
CA ALA A 42 2.48 -1.52 3.59
C ALA A 42 1.60 -1.62 4.85
N LEU A 43 0.41 -2.23 4.73
CA LEU A 43 -0.49 -2.48 5.86
C LEU A 43 0.14 -3.43 6.88
N ALA A 44 0.78 -4.49 6.42
CA ALA A 44 1.49 -5.43 7.30
C ALA A 44 2.65 -4.79 8.06
N LEU A 45 3.31 -3.79 7.49
CA LEU A 45 4.41 -3.04 8.11
C LEU A 45 3.96 -1.86 8.98
N GLY A 46 2.65 -1.66 9.15
CA GLY A 46 2.10 -0.73 10.12
C GLY A 46 1.45 0.53 9.55
N ALA A 47 1.24 0.62 8.23
CA ALA A 47 0.37 1.65 7.67
C ALA A 47 -1.10 1.37 8.07
N THR A 48 -1.84 2.42 8.36
CA THR A 48 -3.29 2.36 8.58
C THR A 48 -4.04 2.48 7.26
N VAL A 49 -3.50 3.31 6.37
CA VAL A 49 -4.05 3.63 5.05
C VAL A 49 -2.93 3.73 4.03
N VAL A 50 -3.19 3.33 2.81
CA VAL A 50 -2.29 3.55 1.67
C VAL A 50 -2.90 4.56 0.69
N ALA A 51 -2.06 5.39 0.09
CA ALA A 51 -2.45 6.35 -0.94
C ALA A 51 -1.85 5.95 -2.29
N ILE A 52 -2.69 6.01 -3.33
CA ILE A 52 -2.28 5.76 -4.72
C ILE A 52 -2.40 7.04 -5.54
N ALA A 53 -1.47 7.26 -6.47
CA ALA A 53 -1.50 8.43 -7.36
C ALA A 53 -1.37 8.03 -8.83
N ARG A 54 -0.20 7.60 -9.30
CA ARG A 54 0.02 7.28 -10.72
C ARG A 54 -0.93 6.21 -11.27
N PRO A 55 -1.27 5.13 -10.56
CA PRO A 55 -2.20 4.14 -11.09
C PRO A 55 -3.54 4.73 -11.49
N TYR A 56 -4.19 5.52 -10.61
CA TYR A 56 -5.46 6.14 -10.97
C TYR A 56 -5.32 7.21 -12.08
N ALA A 57 -4.20 7.94 -12.09
CA ALA A 57 -3.95 8.95 -13.12
C ALA A 57 -3.82 8.31 -14.52
N TYR A 58 -3.19 7.15 -14.62
CA TYR A 58 -3.13 6.39 -15.86
C TYR A 58 -4.50 5.86 -16.27
N GLY A 59 -5.28 5.33 -15.32
CA GLY A 59 -6.66 4.92 -15.55
C GLY A 59 -7.52 6.07 -16.09
N LEU A 60 -7.40 7.24 -15.46
CA LEU A 60 -8.09 8.46 -15.89
C LEU A 60 -7.71 8.86 -17.32
N ALA A 61 -6.42 8.82 -17.66
CA ALA A 61 -5.91 9.17 -18.98
C ALA A 61 -6.40 8.21 -20.07
N LEU A 62 -6.54 6.90 -19.75
CA LEU A 62 -6.93 5.86 -20.69
C LEU A 62 -8.44 5.82 -20.95
N ALA A 63 -9.25 5.94 -19.91
CA ALA A 63 -10.69 5.70 -19.97
C ALA A 63 -11.53 6.57 -19.03
N GLY A 64 -11.03 7.74 -18.63
CA GLY A 64 -11.76 8.68 -17.78
C GLY A 64 -12.20 8.05 -16.46
N GLN A 65 -13.43 8.32 -16.04
CA GLN A 65 -14.00 7.80 -14.80
C GLN A 65 -14.00 6.26 -14.76
N ALA A 66 -14.32 5.60 -15.86
CA ALA A 66 -14.34 4.13 -15.92
C ALA A 66 -12.94 3.55 -15.67
N GLY A 67 -11.89 4.18 -16.20
CA GLY A 67 -10.52 3.76 -15.97
C GLY A 67 -10.09 3.92 -14.52
N VAL A 68 -10.49 4.99 -13.84
CA VAL A 68 -10.23 5.17 -12.40
C VAL A 68 -10.94 4.09 -11.59
N HIS A 69 -12.22 3.83 -11.89
CA HIS A 69 -12.99 2.79 -11.21
C HIS A 69 -12.35 1.40 -11.37
N GLU A 70 -11.90 1.06 -12.58
CA GLU A 70 -11.25 -0.22 -12.84
C GLU A 70 -9.92 -0.36 -12.09
N VAL A 71 -9.11 0.70 -12.04
CA VAL A 71 -7.86 0.70 -11.28
C VAL A 71 -8.11 0.44 -9.79
N VAL A 72 -9.11 1.10 -9.20
CA VAL A 72 -9.45 0.90 -7.77
C VAL A 72 -9.93 -0.53 -7.53
N ARG A 73 -10.82 -1.05 -8.39
CA ARG A 73 -11.29 -2.45 -8.30
C ARG A 73 -10.15 -3.46 -8.37
N ASN A 74 -9.22 -3.27 -9.31
CA ASN A 74 -8.08 -4.16 -9.48
C ASN A 74 -7.16 -4.14 -8.25
N HIS A 75 -6.93 -2.96 -7.64
CA HIS A 75 -6.15 -2.86 -6.40
C HIS A 75 -6.81 -3.61 -5.24
N ILE A 76 -8.15 -3.50 -5.10
CA ILE A 76 -8.91 -4.21 -4.06
C ILE A 76 -8.85 -5.72 -4.30
N ALA A 77 -9.12 -6.18 -5.52
CA ALA A 77 -9.08 -7.60 -5.87
C ALA A 77 -7.69 -8.21 -5.63
N GLU A 78 -6.62 -7.51 -6.02
CA GLU A 78 -5.25 -7.96 -5.81
C GLU A 78 -4.87 -7.99 -4.32
N LEU A 79 -5.33 -7.02 -3.53
CA LEU A 79 -5.17 -7.03 -2.08
C LEU A 79 -5.88 -8.24 -1.45
N GLU A 80 -7.12 -8.51 -1.84
CA GLU A 80 -7.89 -9.65 -1.35
C GLU A 80 -7.21 -10.99 -1.69
N ILE A 81 -6.73 -11.15 -2.92
CA ILE A 81 -5.98 -12.33 -3.35
C ILE A 81 -4.69 -12.47 -2.53
N SER A 82 -3.94 -11.39 -2.35
CA SER A 82 -2.69 -11.39 -1.59
C SER A 82 -2.92 -11.80 -0.13
N MET A 83 -3.99 -11.28 0.49
CA MET A 83 -4.38 -11.66 1.85
C MET A 83 -4.78 -13.13 1.93
N ALA A 84 -5.60 -13.60 0.98
CA ALA A 84 -6.07 -14.99 0.96
C ALA A 84 -4.90 -15.97 0.81
N LEU A 85 -3.95 -15.69 -0.08
CA LEU A 85 -2.74 -16.51 -0.26
C LEU A 85 -1.83 -16.50 0.97
N ALA A 86 -1.84 -15.42 1.75
CA ALA A 86 -1.13 -15.32 3.02
C ALA A 86 -1.90 -15.94 4.20
N GLY A 87 -3.10 -16.50 3.97
CA GLY A 87 -3.93 -17.11 5.01
C GLY A 87 -4.71 -16.13 5.87
N HIS A 88 -4.92 -14.89 5.40
CA HIS A 88 -5.66 -13.85 6.12
C HIS A 88 -7.03 -13.61 5.52
N THR A 89 -8.04 -13.40 6.35
CA THR A 89 -9.43 -13.12 5.96
C THR A 89 -9.83 -11.65 6.14
N SER A 90 -8.95 -10.85 6.76
CA SER A 90 -9.18 -9.42 6.95
C SER A 90 -7.86 -8.64 7.02
N VAL A 91 -7.92 -7.37 6.69
CA VAL A 91 -6.78 -6.44 6.78
C VAL A 91 -6.21 -6.36 8.19
N GLY A 92 -7.06 -6.46 9.21
CA GLY A 92 -6.64 -6.41 10.62
C GLY A 92 -5.77 -7.58 11.07
N GLN A 93 -5.66 -8.65 10.27
CA GLN A 93 -4.78 -9.80 10.54
C GLN A 93 -3.39 -9.62 9.94
N LEU A 94 -3.21 -8.64 9.04
CA LEU A 94 -1.90 -8.32 8.47
C LEU A 94 -0.99 -7.75 9.56
N GLY A 95 0.22 -8.25 9.62
CA GLY A 95 1.25 -7.80 10.54
C GLY A 95 2.65 -8.10 10.02
N PRO A 96 3.71 -7.68 10.73
CA PRO A 96 5.09 -7.88 10.28
C PRO A 96 5.45 -9.34 9.99
N GLY A 97 4.80 -10.31 10.63
CA GLY A 97 4.94 -11.73 10.36
C GLY A 97 4.33 -12.20 9.04
N SER A 98 3.46 -11.40 8.42
CA SER A 98 2.83 -11.71 7.13
C SER A 98 3.74 -11.41 5.92
N VAL A 99 4.85 -10.74 6.13
CA VAL A 99 5.79 -10.32 5.08
C VAL A 99 7.21 -10.74 5.42
N ARG A 100 8.02 -10.98 4.39
CA ARG A 100 9.43 -11.34 4.54
C ARG A 100 10.28 -10.50 3.61
N ALA A 101 11.37 -9.92 4.13
CA ALA A 101 12.39 -9.33 3.29
C ALA A 101 13.08 -10.41 2.45
N VAL A 102 13.27 -10.14 1.19
CA VAL A 102 14.05 -10.96 0.24
C VAL A 102 15.40 -10.33 -0.02
#